data_e36fd6bc6f6bf40634acf50d42a5374b
#
_entry.id   e36fd6bc6f6bf40634acf50d42a5374b
#
_cell.length_a   1.000
_cell.length_b   1.000
_cell.length_c   1.000
_cell.angle_alpha   90.00
_cell.angle_beta   90.00
_cell.angle_gamma   90.00
#
_symmetry.space_group_name_H-M   'P 1'
#
loop_
_entity.id
_entity.type
_entity.pdbx_description
1 polymer ?
#
loop_
_entity_poly.entity_id
_entity_poly.type
_entity_poly.pdbx_seq_one_letter_code
_entity_poly.pdbx_strand_id
1 'polypeptide(L)'
;MRYIYYVLLAFVLMIFGANGYCVFGQSVKKEIVKDNESYRTDMNKEFADSAESPLTKEGLKTFKKIAFFKIKLKYRVVAKLVLTPNEVPFEMPRSKGNTGTYRKYGEATFWLNGKVCKLNVYQYMKLINDAQYKDDLFLPFKDLTNGKQTYGGGRFLELKIPVGDELVIDFNKAFNPSCCYHNPKYSCPIPPAENHLAVEILAGERVYKGKE
;
A
#
# COMPACT_ATOMS: atom_id res chain seq x y z
N MET A 1 -40.30 40.23 17.57
CA MET A 1 -40.61 39.14 16.62
C MET A 1 -39.52 38.90 15.54
N ARG A 2 -38.73 39.89 15.10
CA ARG A 2 -37.66 39.66 14.07
C ARG A 2 -36.45 38.85 14.57
N TYR A 3 -36.07 38.89 15.84
CA TYR A 3 -34.92 38.15 16.41
C TYR A 3 -35.15 36.63 16.52
N ILE A 4 -36.38 36.19 16.71
CA ILE A 4 -36.70 34.75 16.80
C ILE A 4 -36.51 34.03 15.44
N TYR A 5 -36.78 34.72 14.34
CA TYR A 5 -36.60 34.14 12.99
C TYR A 5 -35.13 33.90 12.62
N TYR A 6 -34.22 34.78 13.05
CA TYR A 6 -32.79 34.60 12.77
C TYR A 6 -32.16 33.49 13.57
N VAL A 7 -32.59 33.25 14.82
CA VAL A 7 -32.13 32.16 15.67
C VAL A 7 -32.61 30.79 15.13
N LEU A 8 -33.86 30.71 14.66
CA LEU A 8 -34.41 29.52 14.04
C LEU A 8 -33.73 29.20 12.68
N LEU A 9 -33.44 30.21 11.86
CA LEU A 9 -32.73 29.99 10.59
C LEU A 9 -31.29 29.51 10.80
N ALA A 10 -30.58 30.05 11.80
CA ALA A 10 -29.23 29.61 12.15
C ALA A 10 -29.21 28.15 12.69
N PHE A 11 -30.22 27.77 13.46
CA PHE A 11 -30.33 26.39 13.98
C PHE A 11 -30.65 25.37 12.90
N VAL A 12 -31.49 25.71 11.90
CA VAL A 12 -31.81 24.85 10.77
C VAL A 12 -30.58 24.67 9.86
N LEU A 13 -29.78 25.72 9.61
CA LEU A 13 -28.54 25.63 8.84
C LEU A 13 -27.47 24.77 9.54
N MET A 14 -27.36 24.80 10.87
CA MET A 14 -26.43 23.92 11.62
C MET A 14 -26.85 22.46 11.56
N ILE A 15 -28.15 22.14 11.61
CA ILE A 15 -28.63 20.75 11.55
C ILE A 15 -28.40 20.13 10.16
N PHE A 16 -28.61 20.88 9.10
CA PHE A 16 -28.33 20.41 7.73
C PHE A 16 -26.84 20.27 7.44
N GLY A 17 -25.97 21.13 7.99
CA GLY A 17 -24.52 21.03 7.86
C GLY A 17 -23.97 19.78 8.54
N ALA A 18 -24.32 19.51 9.79
CA ALA A 18 -23.81 18.37 10.54
C ALA A 18 -24.21 17.01 9.95
N ASN A 19 -25.43 16.87 9.46
CA ASN A 19 -25.89 15.64 8.81
C ASN A 19 -25.24 15.41 7.44
N GLY A 20 -25.01 16.47 6.66
CA GLY A 20 -24.33 16.37 5.36
C GLY A 20 -22.88 15.87 5.50
N TYR A 21 -22.12 16.40 6.43
CA TYR A 21 -20.74 15.95 6.68
C TYR A 21 -20.66 14.51 7.19
N CYS A 22 -21.61 14.09 8.03
CA CYS A 22 -21.65 12.71 8.53
C CYS A 22 -21.95 11.69 7.42
N VAL A 23 -22.92 11.99 6.55
CA VAL A 23 -23.28 11.12 5.42
C VAL A 23 -22.13 11.03 4.40
N PHE A 24 -21.49 12.15 4.07
CA PHE A 24 -20.33 12.19 3.18
C PHE A 24 -19.17 11.37 3.70
N GLY A 25 -18.82 11.53 4.98
CA GLY A 25 -17.75 10.75 5.62
C GLY A 25 -18.02 9.25 5.65
N GLN A 26 -19.28 8.82 5.80
CA GLN A 26 -19.67 7.41 5.74
C GLN A 26 -19.59 6.84 4.32
N SER A 27 -19.96 7.63 3.31
CA SER A 27 -19.84 7.24 1.90
C SER A 27 -18.39 6.99 1.50
N VAL A 28 -17.50 7.91 1.82
CA VAL A 28 -16.06 7.77 1.54
C VAL A 28 -15.45 6.55 2.23
N LYS A 29 -15.82 6.27 3.49
CA LYS A 29 -15.36 5.07 4.20
C LYS A 29 -15.81 3.78 3.52
N LYS A 30 -17.06 3.72 3.07
CA LYS A 30 -17.60 2.54 2.34
C LYS A 30 -16.87 2.34 1.02
N GLU A 31 -16.58 3.42 0.30
CA GLU A 31 -15.85 3.38 -0.97
C GLU A 31 -14.42 2.83 -0.78
N ILE A 32 -13.68 3.31 0.23
CA ILE A 32 -12.34 2.80 0.55
C ILE A 32 -12.39 1.29 0.88
N VAL A 33 -13.37 0.85 1.65
CA VAL A 33 -13.53 -0.58 1.97
C VAL A 33 -13.81 -1.38 0.70
N LYS A 34 -14.74 -0.93 -0.14
CA LYS A 34 -15.09 -1.59 -1.41
C LYS A 34 -13.90 -1.67 -2.36
N ASP A 35 -13.11 -0.61 -2.49
CA ASP A 35 -11.88 -0.57 -3.28
C ASP A 35 -10.87 -1.62 -2.80
N ASN A 36 -10.68 -1.74 -1.50
CA ASN A 36 -9.82 -2.77 -0.91
C ASN A 36 -10.35 -4.20 -1.10
N GLU A 37 -11.66 -4.40 -1.04
CA GLU A 37 -12.30 -5.70 -1.30
C GLU A 37 -12.15 -6.10 -2.78
N SER A 38 -12.31 -5.14 -3.70
CA SER A 38 -12.06 -5.36 -5.14
C SER A 38 -10.62 -5.77 -5.38
N TYR A 39 -9.66 -5.00 -4.87
CA TYR A 39 -8.23 -5.31 -4.95
C TYR A 39 -7.92 -6.75 -4.49
N ARG A 40 -8.44 -7.17 -3.34
CA ARG A 40 -8.24 -8.51 -2.81
C ARG A 40 -8.88 -9.60 -3.68
N THR A 41 -10.00 -9.28 -4.28
CA THR A 41 -10.69 -10.21 -5.20
C THR A 41 -9.86 -10.42 -6.45
N ASP A 42 -9.30 -9.35 -7.01
CA ASP A 42 -8.49 -9.42 -8.23
C ASP A 42 -7.15 -10.11 -7.96
N MET A 43 -6.49 -9.82 -6.85
CA MET A 43 -5.30 -10.56 -6.39
C MET A 43 -5.57 -12.07 -6.22
N ASN A 44 -6.71 -12.44 -5.64
CA ASN A 44 -7.06 -13.86 -5.50
C ASN A 44 -7.34 -14.55 -6.85
N LYS A 45 -7.91 -13.84 -7.84
CA LYS A 45 -8.08 -14.36 -9.21
C LYS A 45 -6.72 -14.59 -9.88
N GLU A 46 -5.81 -13.61 -9.81
CA GLU A 46 -4.46 -13.71 -10.35
C GLU A 46 -3.71 -14.91 -9.74
N PHE A 47 -3.79 -15.08 -8.41
CA PHE A 47 -3.14 -16.20 -7.71
C PHE A 47 -3.75 -17.56 -8.05
N ALA A 48 -5.01 -17.61 -8.44
CA ALA A 48 -5.69 -18.83 -8.87
C ALA A 48 -5.43 -19.17 -10.36
N ASP A 49 -4.97 -18.22 -11.14
CA ASP A 49 -4.66 -18.40 -12.56
C ASP A 49 -3.27 -19.06 -12.73
N SER A 50 -3.25 -20.24 -13.34
CA SER A 50 -2.01 -20.98 -13.54
C SER A 50 -0.97 -20.29 -14.43
N ALA A 51 -1.39 -19.32 -15.26
CA ALA A 51 -0.50 -18.55 -16.13
C ALA A 51 0.20 -17.41 -15.38
N GLU A 52 -0.52 -16.76 -14.45
CA GLU A 52 -0.07 -15.53 -13.77
C GLU A 52 0.39 -15.78 -12.32
N SER A 53 -0.03 -16.90 -11.72
CA SER A 53 0.19 -17.20 -10.31
C SER A 53 1.67 -17.18 -9.91
N PRO A 54 2.01 -16.50 -8.79
CA PRO A 54 3.36 -16.58 -8.23
C PRO A 54 3.62 -17.90 -7.46
N LEU A 55 2.61 -18.72 -7.27
CA LEU A 55 2.71 -19.99 -6.54
C LEU A 55 3.51 -21.04 -7.31
N THR A 56 4.04 -22.03 -6.61
CA THR A 56 4.51 -23.28 -7.23
C THR A 56 3.33 -24.08 -7.76
N LYS A 57 3.57 -25.07 -8.63
CA LYS A 57 2.50 -25.98 -9.11
C LYS A 57 1.80 -26.69 -7.96
N GLU A 58 2.53 -27.09 -6.93
CA GLU A 58 2.03 -27.73 -5.72
C GLU A 58 1.24 -26.74 -4.86
N GLY A 59 1.74 -25.52 -4.70
CA GLY A 59 1.05 -24.45 -4.00
C GLY A 59 -0.29 -24.10 -4.65
N LEU A 60 -0.33 -24.07 -5.98
CA LEU A 60 -1.54 -23.78 -6.73
C LEU A 60 -2.64 -24.83 -6.53
N LYS A 61 -2.28 -26.12 -6.46
CA LYS A 61 -3.26 -27.20 -6.20
C LYS A 61 -3.99 -27.08 -4.87
N THR A 62 -3.34 -26.46 -3.88
CA THR A 62 -3.87 -26.30 -2.52
C THR A 62 -4.34 -24.87 -2.22
N PHE A 63 -4.13 -23.96 -3.14
CA PHE A 63 -4.50 -22.57 -2.98
C PHE A 63 -6.02 -22.40 -2.82
N LYS A 64 -6.42 -21.63 -1.83
CA LYS A 64 -7.81 -21.25 -1.60
C LYS A 64 -8.00 -19.74 -1.71
N LYS A 65 -7.19 -19.00 -0.98
CA LYS A 65 -7.17 -17.53 -0.96
C LYS A 65 -5.92 -17.01 -0.26
N ILE A 66 -5.56 -15.80 -0.59
CA ILE A 66 -4.52 -15.04 0.11
C ILE A 66 -4.99 -14.69 1.53
N ALA A 67 -4.11 -14.83 2.51
CA ALA A 67 -4.39 -14.45 3.89
C ALA A 67 -4.14 -12.95 4.08
N PHE A 68 -5.20 -12.17 4.32
CA PHE A 68 -5.12 -10.74 4.64
C PHE A 68 -5.48 -10.45 6.10
N PHE A 69 -4.96 -9.35 6.64
CA PHE A 69 -5.54 -8.72 7.83
C PHE A 69 -6.93 -8.15 7.50
N LYS A 70 -7.76 -7.90 8.54
CA LYS A 70 -9.01 -7.14 8.36
C LYS A 70 -8.68 -5.74 7.86
N ILE A 71 -9.50 -5.20 6.96
CA ILE A 71 -9.36 -3.82 6.47
C ILE A 71 -9.55 -2.85 7.64
N LYS A 72 -8.60 -1.94 7.81
CA LYS A 72 -8.65 -0.90 8.85
C LYS A 72 -8.27 0.44 8.23
N LEU A 73 -9.20 1.38 8.25
CA LEU A 73 -9.04 2.70 7.63
C LEU A 73 -7.83 3.49 8.16
N LYS A 74 -7.43 3.27 9.42
CA LYS A 74 -6.25 3.91 10.01
C LYS A 74 -4.93 3.57 9.30
N TYR A 75 -4.90 2.50 8.51
CA TYR A 75 -3.74 2.10 7.71
C TYR A 75 -3.78 2.63 6.27
N ARG A 76 -4.76 3.48 5.95
CA ARG A 76 -4.76 4.31 4.75
C ARG A 76 -4.40 5.72 5.18
N VAL A 77 -3.19 6.16 4.86
CA VAL A 77 -2.64 7.45 5.28
C VAL A 77 -2.43 8.37 4.07
N VAL A 78 -2.50 9.67 4.30
CA VAL A 78 -2.03 10.69 3.34
C VAL A 78 -0.66 11.14 3.81
N ALA A 79 0.34 10.94 2.98
CA ALA A 79 1.71 11.32 3.25
C ALA A 79 2.08 12.60 2.51
N LYS A 80 2.83 13.48 3.15
CA LYS A 80 3.51 14.58 2.45
C LYS A 80 4.69 14.00 1.67
N LEU A 81 4.68 14.19 0.36
CA LEU A 81 5.74 13.75 -0.54
C LEU A 81 6.69 14.90 -0.84
N VAL A 82 7.96 14.70 -0.54
CA VAL A 82 9.05 15.61 -0.93
C VAL A 82 9.85 14.93 -2.04
N LEU A 83 9.84 15.53 -3.23
CA LEU A 83 10.55 14.99 -4.39
C LEU A 83 12.06 15.12 -4.23
N THR A 84 12.80 14.15 -4.79
CA THR A 84 14.28 14.13 -4.81
C THR A 84 14.79 14.02 -6.25
N PRO A 85 14.60 15.08 -7.09
CA PRO A 85 14.84 15.01 -8.53
C PRO A 85 16.30 14.80 -8.92
N ASN A 86 17.22 15.13 -8.03
CA ASN A 86 18.67 15.05 -8.28
C ASN A 86 19.30 13.71 -7.82
N GLU A 87 18.48 12.76 -7.32
CA GLU A 87 18.98 11.44 -6.92
C GLU A 87 19.41 10.64 -8.14
N VAL A 88 20.59 10.06 -8.05
CA VAL A 88 21.12 9.18 -9.08
C VAL A 88 20.51 7.78 -8.96
N PRO A 89 20.32 7.07 -10.07
CA PRO A 89 19.92 5.66 -10.04
C PRO A 89 20.94 4.81 -9.27
N PHE A 90 20.45 3.81 -8.55
CA PHE A 90 21.26 2.87 -7.78
C PHE A 90 20.78 1.43 -7.96
N GLU A 91 21.64 0.48 -7.66
CA GLU A 91 21.34 -0.94 -7.73
C GLU A 91 20.72 -1.44 -6.43
N MET A 92 19.41 -1.68 -6.43
CA MET A 92 18.70 -2.28 -5.30
C MET A 92 18.93 -3.78 -5.27
N PRO A 93 19.49 -4.33 -4.17
CA PRO A 93 19.71 -5.77 -4.05
C PRO A 93 18.42 -6.57 -4.13
N ARG A 94 18.51 -7.79 -4.66
CA ARG A 94 17.39 -8.75 -4.76
C ARG A 94 17.75 -10.06 -4.07
N SER A 95 16.73 -10.84 -3.75
CA SER A 95 16.81 -12.04 -2.92
C SER A 95 17.73 -13.16 -3.47
N LYS A 96 18.11 -13.13 -4.76
CA LYS A 96 19.00 -14.10 -5.41
C LYS A 96 20.38 -13.54 -5.80
N GLY A 97 20.80 -12.45 -5.16
CA GLY A 97 22.12 -11.85 -5.39
C GLY A 97 22.24 -11.01 -6.67
N ASN A 98 21.20 -10.94 -7.51
CA ASN A 98 21.11 -9.98 -8.60
C ASN A 98 20.58 -8.64 -8.09
N THR A 99 20.54 -7.63 -8.95
CA THR A 99 20.08 -6.28 -8.62
C THR A 99 18.99 -5.82 -9.59
N GLY A 100 18.40 -4.70 -9.28
CA GLY A 100 17.56 -3.94 -10.18
C GLY A 100 17.85 -2.45 -10.02
N THR A 101 17.91 -1.72 -11.11
CA THR A 101 18.22 -0.30 -11.13
C THR A 101 16.99 0.52 -10.76
N TYR A 102 17.03 1.21 -9.63
CA TYR A 102 15.97 2.09 -9.13
C TYR A 102 16.50 3.51 -8.94
N ARG A 103 15.59 4.49 -8.96
CA ARG A 103 15.86 5.86 -8.55
C ARG A 103 14.91 6.22 -7.42
N LYS A 104 15.41 6.85 -6.37
CA LYS A 104 14.57 7.46 -5.35
C LYS A 104 13.79 8.60 -6.00
N TYR A 105 12.47 8.53 -5.98
CA TYR A 105 11.58 9.54 -6.50
C TYR A 105 11.31 10.65 -5.47
N GLY A 106 11.18 10.24 -4.22
CA GLY A 106 10.92 11.16 -3.12
C GLY A 106 10.84 10.46 -1.77
N GLU A 107 10.66 11.27 -0.72
CA GLU A 107 10.43 10.84 0.65
C GLU A 107 8.98 11.16 1.05
N ALA A 108 8.24 10.14 1.46
CA ALA A 108 6.88 10.24 1.96
C ALA A 108 6.89 10.28 3.49
N THR A 109 6.43 11.38 4.09
CA THR A 109 6.31 11.55 5.55
C THR A 109 4.84 11.51 5.95
N PHE A 110 4.48 10.69 6.95
CA PHE A 110 3.12 10.51 7.42
C PHE A 110 3.07 10.19 8.91
N TRP A 111 1.86 10.30 9.49
CA TRP A 111 1.60 9.95 10.86
C TRP A 111 0.89 8.60 10.96
N LEU A 112 1.44 7.68 11.76
CA LEU A 112 0.83 6.37 11.97
C LEU A 112 1.09 5.86 13.40
N ASN A 113 0.04 5.38 14.08
CA ASN A 113 0.11 4.81 15.43
C ASN A 113 0.84 5.72 16.44
N GLY A 114 0.61 7.04 16.38
CA GLY A 114 1.22 8.02 17.29
C GLY A 114 2.68 8.38 16.99
N LYS A 115 3.20 8.00 15.82
CA LYS A 115 4.59 8.29 15.39
C LYS A 115 4.62 8.93 14.01
N VAL A 116 5.59 9.82 13.80
CA VAL A 116 5.97 10.26 12.46
C VAL A 116 6.77 9.13 11.81
N CYS A 117 6.34 8.74 10.63
CA CYS A 117 6.95 7.71 9.80
C CYS A 117 7.44 8.31 8.50
N LYS A 118 8.51 7.74 7.95
CA LYS A 118 9.08 8.13 6.67
C LYS A 118 9.36 6.89 5.84
N LEU A 119 9.08 6.98 4.55
CA LEU A 119 9.40 5.95 3.56
C LEU A 119 9.88 6.61 2.26
N ASN A 120 10.93 6.09 1.69
CA ASN A 120 11.36 6.46 0.35
C ASN A 120 10.49 5.72 -0.67
N VAL A 121 10.07 6.43 -1.71
CA VAL A 121 9.39 5.85 -2.87
C VAL A 121 10.33 5.85 -4.06
N TYR A 122 10.24 4.82 -4.90
CA TYR A 122 11.20 4.58 -5.97
C TYR A 122 10.51 4.43 -7.31
N GLN A 123 11.24 4.74 -8.39
CA GLN A 123 10.90 4.36 -9.75
C GLN A 123 11.84 3.26 -10.23
N TYR A 124 11.31 2.23 -10.85
CA TYR A 124 12.11 1.20 -11.51
C TYR A 124 12.57 1.69 -12.88
N MET A 125 13.86 1.92 -13.04
CA MET A 125 14.42 2.60 -14.21
C MET A 125 14.12 1.89 -15.54
N LYS A 126 13.94 0.58 -15.53
CA LYS A 126 13.56 -0.19 -16.72
C LYS A 126 12.19 0.17 -17.28
N LEU A 127 11.28 0.69 -16.45
CA LEU A 127 9.88 0.95 -16.79
C LEU A 127 9.53 2.43 -16.96
N ILE A 128 10.44 3.37 -16.64
CA ILE A 128 10.13 4.81 -16.67
C ILE A 128 9.76 5.36 -18.05
N ASN A 129 10.17 4.67 -19.13
CA ASN A 129 9.84 5.05 -20.50
C ASN A 129 8.68 4.23 -21.09
N ASP A 130 8.12 3.29 -20.33
CA ASP A 130 6.96 2.52 -20.75
C ASP A 130 5.68 3.31 -20.47
N ALA A 131 4.87 3.55 -21.49
CA ALA A 131 3.66 4.36 -21.40
C ALA A 131 2.67 3.84 -20.33
N GLN A 132 2.67 2.54 -20.05
CA GLN A 132 1.80 1.89 -19.07
C GLN A 132 2.31 2.09 -17.64
N TYR A 133 3.64 2.13 -17.43
CA TYR A 133 4.28 2.06 -16.11
C TYR A 133 5.05 3.31 -15.70
N LYS A 134 5.18 4.32 -16.59
CA LYS A 134 5.97 5.53 -16.35
C LYS A 134 5.57 6.32 -15.11
N ASP A 135 4.30 6.22 -14.72
CA ASP A 135 3.73 6.90 -13.55
C ASP A 135 3.70 6.00 -12.30
N ASP A 136 4.30 4.81 -12.36
CA ASP A 136 4.34 3.88 -11.24
C ASP A 136 5.43 4.23 -10.24
N LEU A 137 5.07 4.14 -8.96
CA LEU A 137 5.98 4.26 -7.84
C LEU A 137 5.99 2.93 -7.06
N PHE A 138 7.18 2.47 -6.76
CA PHE A 138 7.42 1.27 -5.96
C PHE A 138 7.78 1.67 -4.53
N LEU A 139 7.07 1.09 -3.56
CA LEU A 139 7.29 1.32 -2.14
C LEU A 139 7.53 0.01 -1.41
N PRO A 140 8.80 -0.46 -1.34
CA PRO A 140 9.18 -1.60 -0.52
C PRO A 140 9.37 -1.15 0.92
N PHE A 141 8.88 -1.92 1.90
CA PHE A 141 9.04 -1.57 3.31
C PHE A 141 9.13 -2.79 4.22
N LYS A 142 9.71 -2.57 5.39
CA LYS A 142 9.63 -3.46 6.55
C LYS A 142 8.97 -2.75 7.72
N ASP A 143 8.41 -3.54 8.64
CA ASP A 143 7.79 -3.08 9.87
C ASP A 143 7.97 -4.13 10.99
N LEU A 144 7.52 -3.84 12.21
CA LEU A 144 7.73 -4.72 13.37
C LEU A 144 6.94 -6.05 13.32
N THR A 145 6.09 -6.25 12.31
CA THR A 145 5.36 -7.51 12.10
C THR A 145 6.14 -8.54 11.30
N ASN A 146 7.23 -8.12 10.62
CA ASN A 146 8.01 -9.00 9.74
C ASN A 146 8.65 -10.17 10.49
N GLY A 147 8.58 -11.36 9.89
CA GLY A 147 9.06 -12.62 10.49
C GLY A 147 8.13 -13.19 11.57
N LYS A 148 7.02 -12.51 11.87
CA LYS A 148 5.99 -12.97 12.85
C LYS A 148 4.64 -13.14 12.16
N GLN A 149 3.97 -12.03 11.86
CA GLN A 149 2.63 -11.99 11.26
C GLN A 149 2.66 -11.74 9.75
N THR A 150 3.76 -11.16 9.25
CA THR A 150 4.01 -10.88 7.84
C THR A 150 5.33 -11.47 7.38
N TYR A 151 5.56 -11.50 6.08
CA TYR A 151 6.78 -12.06 5.50
C TYR A 151 8.04 -11.36 6.01
N GLY A 152 9.05 -12.13 6.40
CA GLY A 152 10.31 -11.62 6.98
C GLY A 152 11.13 -10.75 6.04
N GLY A 153 10.99 -10.94 4.72
CA GLY A 153 11.65 -10.14 3.69
C GLY A 153 11.08 -8.75 3.48
N GLY A 154 9.94 -8.41 4.12
CA GLY A 154 9.22 -7.17 3.90
C GLY A 154 8.03 -7.32 2.96
N ARG A 155 7.32 -6.23 2.72
CA ARG A 155 6.15 -6.15 1.82
C ARG A 155 6.29 -4.97 0.88
N PHE A 156 5.47 -4.96 -0.15
CA PHE A 156 5.49 -3.95 -1.20
C PHE A 156 4.14 -3.26 -1.33
N LEU A 157 4.19 -2.05 -1.85
CA LEU A 157 3.05 -1.31 -2.39
C LEU A 157 3.43 -0.77 -3.77
N GLU A 158 2.51 -0.86 -4.70
CA GLU A 158 2.54 -0.15 -5.97
C GLU A 158 1.64 1.06 -5.86
N LEU A 159 2.18 2.22 -6.20
CA LEU A 159 1.52 3.50 -6.09
C LEU A 159 1.62 4.21 -7.44
N LYS A 160 0.88 5.30 -7.60
CA LYS A 160 1.00 6.17 -8.78
C LYS A 160 1.56 7.53 -8.34
N ILE A 161 2.25 8.20 -9.25
CA ILE A 161 2.68 9.59 -9.05
C ILE A 161 1.44 10.44 -8.77
N PRO A 162 1.38 11.14 -7.63
CA PRO A 162 0.23 11.95 -7.29
C PRO A 162 0.19 13.27 -8.09
N VAL A 163 -0.99 13.84 -8.20
CA VAL A 163 -1.12 15.25 -8.57
C VAL A 163 -0.85 16.09 -7.32
N GLY A 164 0.24 16.88 -7.34
CA GLY A 164 0.70 17.64 -6.17
C GLY A 164 1.63 16.83 -5.26
N ASP A 165 1.61 17.14 -3.96
CA ASP A 165 2.56 16.64 -2.98
C ASP A 165 1.93 15.76 -1.88
N GLU A 166 0.70 15.32 -2.08
CA GLU A 166 0.01 14.39 -1.21
C GLU A 166 -0.03 12.99 -1.83
N LEU A 167 0.67 12.05 -1.21
CA LEU A 167 0.70 10.66 -1.62
C LEU A 167 -0.17 9.81 -0.71
N VAL A 168 -1.19 9.17 -1.29
CA VAL A 168 -2.02 8.21 -0.55
C VAL A 168 -1.31 6.88 -0.47
N ILE A 169 -1.04 6.41 0.76
CA ILE A 169 -0.47 5.09 1.05
C ILE A 169 -1.50 4.25 1.78
N ASP A 170 -2.04 3.23 1.10
CA ASP A 170 -3.00 2.29 1.71
C ASP A 170 -2.33 0.96 2.01
N PHE A 171 -1.84 0.80 3.24
CA PHE A 171 -1.21 -0.44 3.70
C PHE A 171 -2.17 -1.65 3.72
N ASN A 172 -3.49 -1.45 3.60
CA ASN A 172 -4.43 -2.57 3.43
C ASN A 172 -4.24 -3.29 2.09
N LYS A 173 -3.55 -2.66 1.13
CA LYS A 173 -3.15 -3.21 -0.18
C LYS A 173 -1.70 -3.72 -0.19
N ALA A 174 -0.98 -3.67 0.94
CA ALA A 174 0.38 -4.18 0.99
C ALA A 174 0.42 -5.68 0.72
N PHE A 175 1.31 -6.10 -0.17
CA PHE A 175 1.44 -7.48 -0.63
C PHE A 175 2.84 -8.05 -0.41
N ASN A 176 2.93 -9.38 -0.36
CA ASN A 176 4.20 -10.08 -0.23
C ASN A 176 4.92 -10.14 -1.59
N PRO A 177 6.25 -10.03 -1.63
CA PRO A 177 7.01 -10.29 -2.85
C PRO A 177 6.80 -11.75 -3.33
N SER A 178 6.73 -11.95 -4.65
CA SER A 178 6.47 -13.27 -5.27
C SER A 178 7.44 -14.36 -4.83
N CYS A 179 8.66 -13.99 -4.41
CA CYS A 179 9.65 -14.95 -3.90
C CYS A 179 9.28 -15.57 -2.56
N CYS A 180 8.30 -15.02 -1.80
CA CYS A 180 7.84 -15.62 -0.55
C CYS A 180 6.99 -16.89 -0.73
N TYR A 181 6.54 -17.15 -1.97
CA TYR A 181 5.70 -18.30 -2.33
C TYR A 181 6.51 -19.51 -2.80
N HIS A 182 7.81 -19.54 -2.48
CA HIS A 182 8.74 -20.63 -2.77
C HIS A 182 8.94 -20.96 -4.24
N ASN A 183 8.45 -20.13 -5.16
CA ASN A 183 8.64 -20.33 -6.59
C ASN A 183 10.03 -19.86 -7.01
N PRO A 184 10.92 -20.77 -7.47
CA PRO A 184 12.32 -20.47 -7.73
C PRO A 184 12.56 -19.52 -8.91
N LYS A 185 11.53 -19.21 -9.72
CA LYS A 185 11.69 -18.28 -10.84
C LYS A 185 11.85 -16.82 -10.39
N TYR A 186 11.37 -16.47 -9.16
CA TYR A 186 11.37 -15.09 -8.69
C TYR A 186 12.64 -14.69 -7.94
N SER A 187 13.05 -13.45 -8.17
CA SER A 187 14.05 -12.72 -7.40
C SER A 187 13.48 -11.34 -7.09
N CYS A 188 13.28 -11.02 -5.83
CA CYS A 188 12.52 -9.86 -5.40
C CYS A 188 13.42 -8.81 -4.75
N PRO A 189 13.14 -7.50 -4.94
CA PRO A 189 13.86 -6.42 -4.28
C PRO A 189 13.86 -6.59 -2.76
N ILE A 190 14.97 -6.21 -2.14
CA ILE A 190 15.10 -6.18 -0.67
C ILE A 190 14.85 -4.74 -0.22
N PRO A 191 13.84 -4.49 0.65
CA PRO A 191 13.60 -3.14 1.16
C PRO A 191 14.86 -2.54 1.79
N PRO A 192 15.28 -1.33 1.37
CA PRO A 192 16.41 -0.63 1.98
C PRO A 192 16.19 -0.35 3.47
N ALA A 193 17.27 -0.20 4.23
CA ALA A 193 17.21 0.00 5.68
C ALA A 193 16.37 1.24 6.07
N GLU A 194 16.41 2.28 5.24
CA GLU A 194 15.66 3.53 5.42
C GLU A 194 14.14 3.32 5.34
N ASN A 195 13.71 2.21 4.72
CA ASN A 195 12.30 1.83 4.62
C ASN A 195 11.87 0.83 5.70
N HIS A 196 12.58 0.77 6.83
CA HIS A 196 12.20 -0.05 7.98
C HIS A 196 11.48 0.82 9.03
N LEU A 197 10.19 0.59 9.18
CA LEU A 197 9.33 1.33 10.11
C LEU A 197 9.38 0.74 11.52
N ALA A 198 9.58 1.59 12.53
CA ALA A 198 9.54 1.22 13.96
C ALA A 198 8.11 1.20 14.52
N VAL A 199 7.14 0.70 13.73
CA VAL A 199 5.73 0.51 14.09
C VAL A 199 5.23 -0.82 13.53
N GLU A 200 4.14 -1.35 14.08
CA GLU A 200 3.45 -2.51 13.51
C GLU A 200 2.40 -2.07 12.49
N ILE A 201 2.39 -2.72 11.30
CA ILE A 201 1.37 -2.52 10.28
C ILE A 201 0.55 -3.79 10.11
N LEU A 202 -0.50 -3.89 10.93
CA LEU A 202 -1.45 -5.02 10.92
C LEU A 202 -2.52 -4.82 9.83
N ALA A 203 -2.06 -4.67 8.58
CA ALA A 203 -2.85 -4.45 7.37
C ALA A 203 -2.17 -5.15 6.17
N GLY A 204 -2.88 -5.34 5.07
CA GLY A 204 -2.37 -6.01 3.87
C GLY A 204 -2.24 -7.53 4.04
N GLU A 205 -1.36 -8.14 3.26
CA GLU A 205 -1.09 -9.57 3.30
C GLU A 205 -0.38 -10.00 4.57
N ARG A 206 -0.74 -11.19 5.04
CA ARG A 206 -0.08 -11.91 6.13
C ARG A 206 0.99 -12.84 5.58
N VAL A 207 1.77 -13.42 6.49
CA VAL A 207 2.75 -14.45 6.13
C VAL A 207 2.08 -15.61 5.38
N TYR A 208 2.68 -16.02 4.28
CA TYR A 208 2.29 -17.22 3.55
C TYR A 208 2.64 -18.47 4.38
N LYS A 209 1.69 -19.39 4.49
CA LYS A 209 1.83 -20.64 5.25
C LYS A 209 1.68 -21.89 4.37
N GLY A 210 1.83 -21.73 3.06
CA GLY A 210 1.83 -22.86 2.14
C GLY A 210 3.03 -23.77 2.35
N LYS A 211 2.92 -25.03 1.92
CA LYS A 211 4.04 -25.98 1.92
C LYS A 211 5.05 -25.58 0.84
N GLU A 212 6.32 -25.82 1.14
CA GLU A 212 7.43 -25.79 0.18
C GLU A 212 7.27 -26.89 -0.85
#